data_b84a52ac5a0a2909b89e6edf585d0bbc
#
_entry.id   b84a52ac5a0a2909b89e6edf585d0bbc
#
_cell.length_a   1.000
_cell.length_b   1.000
_cell.length_c   1.000
_cell.angle_alpha   90.00
_cell.angle_beta   90.00
_cell.angle_gamma   90.00
#
_symmetry.space_group_name_H-M   'P 1'
#
loop_
_entity.id
_entity.type
_entity.pdbx_description
1 polymer ?
#
loop_
_entity_poly.entity_id
_entity_poly.type
_entity_poly.pdbx_seq_one_letter_code
_entity_poly.pdbx_strand_id
1 'polypeptide(L)'
;ATDAVHTRVYSDLLVNRAPAYSVRGGLFDMLVESNGMTYAVPYEEAEAANKLFLDAEGIDTMSPGAVALASLQQAISRGEVHRDDTILLNISGGGQERYRREHATRVITPLAVVDKDEAIRIGRNLIYSTP
;
A
#
# COMPACT_ATOMS: atom_id res chain seq x y z
N ALA A 1 -16.09 -19.41 2.04
CA ALA A 1 -14.98 -19.41 3.00
C ALA A 1 -13.89 -18.36 2.67
N THR A 2 -14.19 -17.38 1.83
CA THR A 2 -13.22 -16.35 1.33
C THR A 2 -13.37 -14.99 2.01
N ASP A 3 -14.43 -14.77 2.77
CA ASP A 3 -14.71 -13.45 3.34
C ASP A 3 -14.01 -13.16 4.69
N ALA A 4 -13.48 -14.18 5.36
CA ALA A 4 -12.84 -13.99 6.67
C ALA A 4 -11.41 -13.44 6.61
N VAL A 5 -10.73 -13.50 5.47
CA VAL A 5 -9.33 -13.05 5.31
C VAL A 5 -9.25 -11.53 5.11
N HIS A 6 -10.32 -10.90 4.63
CA HIS A 6 -10.32 -9.46 4.30
C HIS A 6 -10.50 -8.52 5.49
N THR A 7 -10.90 -9.01 6.66
CA THR A 7 -11.30 -8.15 7.79
C THR A 7 -10.12 -7.64 8.63
N ARG A 8 -8.86 -8.01 8.34
CA ARG A 8 -7.69 -7.63 9.13
C ARG A 8 -6.44 -7.28 8.34
N VAL A 9 -6.58 -6.84 7.11
CA VAL A 9 -5.42 -6.36 6.33
C VAL A 9 -5.25 -4.87 6.60
N TYR A 10 -4.07 -4.46 7.07
CA TYR A 10 -3.75 -3.05 7.33
C TYR A 10 -3.72 -2.22 6.03
N SER A 11 -3.23 -2.80 4.94
CA SER A 11 -3.15 -2.15 3.65
C SER A 11 -3.92 -2.94 2.59
N ASP A 12 -5.13 -2.50 2.27
CA ASP A 12 -5.95 -3.01 1.17
C ASP A 12 -5.30 -2.78 -0.21
N LEU A 13 -4.46 -1.75 -0.33
CA LEU A 13 -3.67 -1.46 -1.53
C LEU A 13 -2.68 -2.57 -1.88
N LEU A 14 -2.26 -3.38 -0.91
CA LEU A 14 -1.33 -4.50 -1.11
C LEU A 14 -2.04 -5.83 -1.36
N VAL A 15 -3.38 -5.85 -1.33
CA VAL A 15 -4.15 -7.09 -1.53
C VAL A 15 -4.26 -7.40 -3.02
N ASN A 16 -3.70 -8.54 -3.42
CA ASN A 16 -3.87 -9.07 -4.77
C ASN A 16 -4.30 -10.55 -4.70
N ARG A 17 -5.47 -10.87 -5.26
CA ARG A 17 -6.04 -12.22 -5.24
C ARG A 17 -5.37 -13.18 -6.24
N ALA A 18 -4.74 -12.65 -7.28
CA ALA A 18 -4.08 -13.43 -8.32
C ALA A 18 -2.75 -12.76 -8.71
N PRO A 19 -1.78 -12.72 -7.78
CA PRO A 19 -0.52 -12.04 -8.03
C PRO A 19 0.30 -12.82 -9.08
N ALA A 20 0.88 -12.10 -10.03
CA ALA A 20 1.73 -12.64 -11.08
C ALA A 20 3.18 -12.84 -10.58
N TYR A 21 3.37 -13.40 -9.39
CA TYR A 21 4.71 -13.53 -8.78
C TYR A 21 5.61 -14.53 -9.51
N SER A 22 5.02 -15.53 -10.17
CA SER A 22 5.74 -16.60 -10.90
C SER A 22 5.96 -16.30 -12.39
N VAL A 23 5.60 -15.14 -12.87
CA VAL A 23 5.91 -14.71 -14.25
C VAL A 23 7.42 -14.58 -14.38
N ARG A 24 7.99 -15.07 -15.48
CA ARG A 24 9.43 -14.97 -15.76
C ARG A 24 9.90 -13.51 -15.67
N GLY A 25 10.96 -13.26 -14.92
CA GLY A 25 11.43 -11.91 -14.55
C GLY A 25 10.54 -11.19 -13.53
N GLY A 26 9.58 -11.91 -12.92
CA GLY A 26 8.70 -11.39 -11.88
C GLY A 26 9.33 -11.40 -10.49
N LEU A 27 8.49 -11.18 -9.47
CA LEU A 27 8.95 -11.03 -8.09
C LEU A 27 9.75 -12.23 -7.58
N PHE A 28 9.34 -13.46 -7.92
CA PHE A 28 10.06 -14.67 -7.48
C PHE A 28 11.50 -14.71 -8.01
N ASP A 29 11.66 -14.47 -9.32
CA ASP A 29 13.00 -14.47 -9.94
C ASP A 29 13.88 -13.37 -9.34
N MET A 30 13.32 -12.17 -9.12
CA MET A 30 14.04 -11.05 -8.51
C MET A 30 14.47 -11.33 -7.07
N LEU A 31 13.62 -11.99 -6.27
CA LEU A 31 13.98 -12.37 -4.90
C LEU A 31 15.09 -13.43 -4.89
N VAL A 32 15.03 -14.41 -5.80
CA VAL A 32 16.09 -15.44 -5.92
C VAL A 32 17.42 -14.81 -6.36
N GLU A 33 17.40 -13.93 -7.36
CA GLU A 33 18.59 -13.27 -7.89
C GLU A 33 19.26 -12.34 -6.87
N SER A 34 18.45 -11.60 -6.11
CA SER A 34 18.93 -10.64 -5.10
C SER A 34 19.16 -11.25 -3.72
N ASN A 35 18.88 -12.54 -3.53
CA ASN A 35 18.79 -13.17 -2.21
C ASN A 35 17.85 -12.42 -1.27
N GLY A 36 16.80 -11.85 -1.85
CA GLY A 36 15.79 -11.09 -1.14
C GLY A 36 14.77 -11.97 -0.42
N MET A 37 14.01 -11.37 0.47
CA MET A 37 12.96 -12.06 1.21
C MET A 37 11.70 -11.20 1.35
N THR A 38 10.62 -11.81 1.82
CA THR A 38 9.35 -11.16 2.11
C THR A 38 9.00 -11.29 3.59
N TYR A 39 8.23 -10.34 4.09
CA TYR A 39 7.80 -10.29 5.48
C TYR A 39 6.29 -10.32 5.57
N ALA A 40 5.75 -11.13 6.49
CA ALA A 40 4.36 -11.07 6.88
C ALA A 40 4.21 -10.10 8.05
N VAL A 41 3.54 -9.00 7.84
CA VAL A 41 3.37 -7.94 8.84
C VAL A 41 1.94 -8.01 9.41
N PRO A 42 1.79 -8.27 10.72
CA PRO A 42 0.51 -8.16 11.41
C PRO A 42 -0.04 -6.73 11.38
N TYR A 43 -1.36 -6.61 11.51
CA TYR A 43 -2.04 -5.31 11.52
C TYR A 43 -1.45 -4.36 12.58
N GLU A 44 -1.28 -4.85 13.78
CA GLU A 44 -0.83 -4.11 14.94
C GLU A 44 0.62 -3.60 14.78
N GLU A 45 1.48 -4.38 14.11
CA GLU A 45 2.85 -3.96 13.82
C GLU A 45 2.87 -2.84 12.76
N ALA A 46 2.04 -2.94 11.73
CA ALA A 46 1.94 -1.90 10.72
C ALA A 46 1.36 -0.60 11.29
N GLU A 47 0.36 -0.68 12.17
CA GLU A 47 -0.21 0.47 12.87
C GLU A 47 0.83 1.15 13.77
N ALA A 48 1.58 0.37 14.55
CA ALA A 48 2.65 0.89 15.41
C ALA A 48 3.78 1.54 14.58
N ALA A 49 4.16 0.95 13.46
CA ALA A 49 5.15 1.51 12.56
C ALA A 49 4.69 2.83 11.94
N ASN A 50 3.42 2.94 11.55
CA ASN A 50 2.85 4.19 11.05
C ASN A 50 2.92 5.31 12.09
N LYS A 51 2.55 4.99 13.32
CA LYS A 51 2.65 5.94 14.43
C LYS A 51 4.10 6.35 14.70
N LEU A 52 5.03 5.39 14.73
CA LEU A 52 6.45 5.65 14.91
C LEU A 52 6.98 6.61 13.83
N PHE A 53 6.62 6.38 12.57
CA PHE A 53 7.05 7.22 11.46
C PHE A 53 6.52 8.65 11.60
N LEU A 54 5.25 8.80 11.95
CA LEU A 54 4.64 10.11 12.18
C LEU A 54 5.32 10.85 13.35
N ASP A 55 5.58 10.15 14.47
CA ASP A 55 6.21 10.73 15.65
C ASP A 55 7.68 11.15 15.38
N ALA A 56 8.40 10.39 14.53
CA ALA A 56 9.81 10.65 14.22
C ALA A 56 10.00 11.71 13.13
N GLU A 57 9.19 11.64 12.06
CA GLU A 57 9.39 12.45 10.87
C GLU A 57 8.40 13.62 10.75
N GLY A 58 7.35 13.64 11.59
CA GLY A 58 6.30 14.67 11.56
C GLY A 58 5.41 14.62 10.31
N ILE A 59 5.45 13.53 9.56
CA ILE A 59 4.71 13.32 8.31
C ILE A 59 4.01 11.97 8.37
N ASP A 60 2.72 11.93 8.03
CA ASP A 60 1.97 10.70 7.87
C ASP A 60 2.47 9.89 6.67
N THR A 61 2.51 8.57 6.77
CA THR A 61 2.76 7.67 5.63
C THR A 61 1.49 6.94 5.22
N MET A 62 1.40 6.58 3.94
CA MET A 62 0.34 5.67 3.48
C MET A 62 0.57 4.25 4.00
N SER A 63 -0.50 3.46 4.06
CA SER A 63 -0.45 2.09 4.60
C SER A 63 0.65 1.19 4.02
N PRO A 64 1.02 1.23 2.72
CA PRO A 64 2.17 0.46 2.22
C PRO A 64 3.51 0.90 2.82
N GLY A 65 3.70 2.19 3.07
CA GLY A 65 4.91 2.71 3.73
C GLY A 65 5.04 2.22 5.16
N ALA A 66 3.93 2.17 5.90
CA ALA A 66 3.90 1.62 7.25
C ALA A 66 4.27 0.13 7.28
N VAL A 67 3.74 -0.65 6.31
CA VAL A 67 4.10 -2.07 6.15
C VAL A 67 5.59 -2.23 5.82
N ALA A 68 6.15 -1.36 4.95
CA ALA A 68 7.58 -1.40 4.64
C ALA A 68 8.46 -1.11 5.87
N LEU A 69 8.08 -0.12 6.69
CA LEU A 69 8.80 0.17 7.93
C LEU A 69 8.69 -0.97 8.95
N ALA A 70 7.51 -1.56 9.13
CA ALA A 70 7.32 -2.72 10.01
C ALA A 70 8.15 -3.92 9.53
N SER A 71 8.24 -4.15 8.21
CA SER A 71 9.12 -5.19 7.63
C SER A 71 10.59 -4.95 7.99
N LEU A 72 11.06 -3.71 7.91
CA LEU A 72 12.41 -3.35 8.33
C LEU A 72 12.63 -3.60 9.83
N GLN A 73 11.66 -3.27 10.67
CA GLN A 73 11.73 -3.55 12.12
C GLN A 73 11.81 -5.06 12.40
N GLN A 74 11.07 -5.89 11.65
CA GLN A 74 11.17 -7.35 11.74
C GLN A 74 12.57 -7.84 11.31
N ALA A 75 13.13 -7.32 10.20
CA ALA A 75 14.48 -7.64 9.74
C ALA A 75 15.55 -7.32 10.78
N ILE A 76 15.47 -6.14 11.39
CA ILE A 76 16.38 -5.72 12.47
C ILE A 76 16.24 -6.66 13.69
N SER A 77 15.02 -6.97 14.10
CA SER A 77 14.77 -7.82 15.27
C SER A 77 15.25 -9.25 15.09
N ARG A 78 15.33 -9.74 13.85
CA ARG A 78 15.87 -11.05 13.47
C ARG A 78 17.38 -11.06 13.26
N GLY A 79 18.03 -9.90 13.32
CA GLY A 79 19.47 -9.77 13.05
C GLY A 79 19.85 -9.92 11.58
N GLU A 80 18.88 -9.73 10.67
CA GLU A 80 19.07 -9.78 9.21
C GLU A 80 19.62 -8.44 8.68
N VAL A 81 19.49 -7.37 9.46
CA VAL A 81 20.04 -6.04 9.20
C VAL A 81 20.94 -5.63 10.34
N HIS A 82 22.16 -5.22 10.06
CA HIS A 82 23.16 -4.84 11.03
C HIS A 82 23.26 -3.31 11.15
N ARG A 83 23.84 -2.85 12.26
CA ARG A 83 23.96 -1.43 12.57
C ARG A 83 24.78 -0.65 11.54
N ASP A 84 25.74 -1.30 10.91
CA ASP A 84 26.64 -0.68 9.94
C ASP A 84 26.16 -0.81 8.48
N ASP A 85 24.99 -1.42 8.29
CA ASP A 85 24.39 -1.57 6.96
C ASP A 85 23.82 -0.24 6.47
N THR A 86 23.96 0.01 5.17
CA THR A 86 23.27 1.13 4.51
C THR A 86 21.86 0.69 4.13
N ILE A 87 20.86 1.34 4.71
CA ILE A 87 19.45 0.99 4.52
C ILE A 87 18.80 2.00 3.59
N LEU A 88 18.14 1.52 2.52
CA LEU A 88 17.22 2.29 1.71
C LEU A 88 15.79 1.84 1.99
N LEU A 89 15.03 2.66 2.74
CA LEU A 89 13.60 2.43 2.98
C LEU A 89 12.77 3.23 1.97
N ASN A 90 12.02 2.54 1.11
CA ASN A 90 11.17 3.18 0.14
C ASN A 90 9.79 3.51 0.75
N ILE A 91 9.52 4.78 0.98
CA ILE A 91 8.20 5.28 1.41
C ILE A 91 7.48 5.82 0.17
N SER A 92 6.61 4.99 -0.40
CA SER A 92 5.96 5.26 -1.68
C SER A 92 4.82 6.29 -1.62
N GLY A 93 4.48 6.82 -0.46
CA GLY A 93 3.45 7.86 -0.31
C GLY A 93 3.23 8.27 1.13
N GLY A 94 2.78 9.52 1.32
CA GLY A 94 2.49 10.10 2.63
C GLY A 94 2.22 11.59 2.54
N GLY A 95 2.11 12.26 3.70
CA GLY A 95 1.90 13.70 3.80
C GLY A 95 0.49 14.16 3.43
N GLN A 96 -0.48 13.25 3.34
CA GLN A 96 -1.85 13.60 2.95
C GLN A 96 -2.56 14.45 4.01
N GLU A 97 -2.36 14.14 5.29
CA GLU A 97 -2.96 14.91 6.38
C GLU A 97 -2.36 16.31 6.45
N ARG A 98 -1.03 16.39 6.30
CA ARG A 98 -0.35 17.67 6.21
C ARG A 98 -0.86 18.48 5.03
N TYR A 99 -0.98 17.88 3.85
CA TYR A 99 -1.50 18.55 2.67
C TYR A 99 -2.93 19.08 2.87
N ARG A 100 -3.83 18.27 3.47
CA ARG A 100 -5.22 18.69 3.77
C ARG A 100 -5.29 19.84 4.77
N ARG A 101 -4.35 19.91 5.71
CA ARG A 101 -4.27 20.99 6.69
C ARG A 101 -3.75 22.29 6.09
N GLU A 102 -2.79 22.19 5.18
CA GLU A 102 -2.13 23.36 4.58
C GLU A 102 -2.83 23.90 3.33
N HIS A 103 -3.73 23.13 2.73
CA HIS A 103 -4.38 23.46 1.47
C HIS A 103 -5.90 23.25 1.56
N ALA A 104 -6.64 24.16 0.92
CA ALA A 104 -8.07 23.98 0.72
C ALA A 104 -8.32 22.81 -0.24
N THR A 105 -8.85 21.71 0.28
CA THR A 105 -9.18 20.53 -0.53
C THR A 105 -10.67 20.57 -0.91
N ARG A 106 -10.96 20.26 -2.18
CA ARG A 106 -12.33 20.12 -2.66
C ARG A 106 -12.73 18.66 -2.66
N VAL A 107 -13.79 18.34 -1.92
CA VAL A 107 -14.41 17.02 -2.01
C VAL A 107 -15.22 16.97 -3.31
N ILE A 108 -14.89 16.04 -4.17
CA ILE A 108 -15.66 15.77 -5.40
C ILE A 108 -16.65 14.67 -5.07
N THR A 109 -17.95 15.00 -5.21
CA THR A 109 -19.00 13.98 -5.11
C THR A 109 -19.05 13.23 -6.44
N PRO A 110 -18.91 11.89 -6.44
CA PRO A 110 -19.01 11.13 -7.67
C PRO A 110 -20.43 11.27 -8.25
N LEU A 111 -20.53 11.31 -9.57
CA LEU A 111 -21.81 11.38 -10.28
C LEU A 111 -22.65 10.13 -10.01
N ALA A 112 -22.00 8.97 -9.95
CA ALA A 112 -22.60 7.70 -9.60
C ALA A 112 -21.54 6.75 -9.01
N VAL A 113 -21.97 5.82 -8.16
CA VAL A 113 -21.18 4.68 -7.70
C VAL A 113 -21.86 3.44 -8.26
N VAL A 114 -21.24 2.77 -9.18
CA VAL A 114 -21.83 1.72 -10.00
C VAL A 114 -20.92 0.49 -10.08
N ASP A 115 -21.48 -0.66 -10.37
CA ASP A 115 -20.69 -1.83 -10.70
C ASP A 115 -20.05 -1.74 -12.09
N LYS A 116 -19.21 -2.73 -12.45
CA LYS A 116 -18.46 -2.74 -13.71
C LYS A 116 -19.37 -2.70 -14.93
N ASP A 117 -20.46 -3.46 -14.92
CA ASP A 117 -21.34 -3.60 -16.09
C ASP A 117 -22.17 -2.32 -16.28
N GLU A 118 -22.63 -1.75 -15.20
CA GLU A 118 -23.32 -0.47 -15.20
C GLU A 118 -22.39 0.68 -15.60
N ALA A 119 -21.12 0.68 -15.18
CA ALA A 119 -20.13 1.67 -15.60
C ALA A 119 -19.92 1.67 -17.12
N ILE A 120 -19.87 0.49 -17.74
CA ILE A 120 -19.77 0.35 -19.21
C ILE A 120 -21.02 0.94 -19.90
N ARG A 121 -22.20 0.69 -19.36
CA ARG A 121 -23.47 1.19 -19.91
C ARG A 121 -23.55 2.73 -19.82
N ILE A 122 -23.23 3.29 -18.67
CA ILE A 122 -23.23 4.73 -18.44
C ILE A 122 -22.17 5.43 -19.30
N GLY A 123 -20.95 4.87 -19.35
CA GLY A 123 -19.87 5.43 -20.15
C GLY A 123 -20.21 5.50 -21.64
N ARG A 124 -20.84 4.47 -22.19
CA ARG A 124 -21.33 4.50 -23.58
C ARG A 124 -22.36 5.62 -23.79
N ASN A 125 -23.31 5.77 -22.90
CA ASN A 125 -24.34 6.82 -23.01
C ASN A 125 -23.72 8.23 -22.94
N LEU A 126 -22.72 8.46 -22.07
CA LEU A 126 -22.04 9.74 -21.97
C LEU A 126 -21.23 10.09 -23.22
N ILE A 127 -20.56 9.09 -23.84
CA ILE A 127 -19.73 9.31 -25.02
C ILE A 127 -20.60 9.55 -26.27
N TYR A 128 -21.73 8.86 -26.40
CA TYR A 128 -22.60 8.92 -27.60
C TYR A 128 -23.79 9.89 -27.47
N SER A 129 -23.96 10.55 -26.30
CA SER A 129 -25.02 11.55 -26.10
C SER A 129 -24.53 13.00 -26.27
N THR A 130 -23.29 13.19 -26.65
CA THR A 130 -22.78 14.53 -26.98
C THR A 130 -23.20 14.85 -28.42
N PRO A 131 -23.97 15.93 -28.65
CA PRO A 131 -24.44 16.32 -29.99
C PRO A 131 -23.33 16.70 -30.95
#